data_f2e1f25ebd1b2f53507be8a7f5b9ab0f
#
_entry.id   f2e1f25ebd1b2f53507be8a7f5b9ab0f
#
_cell.length_a   1.000
_cell.length_b   1.000
_cell.length_c   1.000
_cell.angle_alpha   90.00
_cell.angle_beta   90.00
_cell.angle_gamma   90.00
#
_symmetry.space_group_name_H-M   'P 1'
#
loop_
_entity.id
_entity.type
_entity.pdbx_description
1 polymer ?
#
loop_
_entity_poly.entity_id
_entity_poly.type
_entity_poly.pdbx_seq_one_letter_code
_entity_poly.pdbx_strand_id
1 'polypeptide(L)'
;MGLFSRFKKKNKVDEDQILYETGLDATKQGFGSKLKSLFVGKPKFDDAWYDHLLATLIQSDVSLKSAQKIIKSFRKKVKSNMSEEEALETLADVMFNQYGENITEYEPHDGLNVILVMGVNGSGKTTSCAKLAQRYLSQGLKVLLVGGDTFRAAGSSQLGVWAESIGAGFVGGVANQDPASVFVDGARYAKEHGYDIMICDSAGRLQNK
;
A
#
# COMPACT_ATOMS: atom_id res chain seq x y z
N MET A 1 0.13 -25.55 -1.66
CA MET A 1 0.96 -24.36 -1.36
C MET A 1 0.18 -23.14 -1.81
N GLY A 2 -0.18 -22.26 -0.88
CA GLY A 2 -1.14 -21.17 -1.16
C GLY A 2 -0.58 -20.10 -2.07
N LEU A 3 -1.47 -19.49 -2.86
CA LEU A 3 -1.25 -18.41 -3.83
C LEU A 3 -0.35 -17.25 -3.32
N PHE A 4 -0.25 -17.09 -2.01
CA PHE A 4 0.52 -16.05 -1.31
C PHE A 4 1.92 -16.47 -0.85
N SER A 5 2.33 -17.75 -1.07
CA SER A 5 3.66 -18.22 -0.63
C SER A 5 4.79 -17.63 -1.48
N ARG A 6 4.52 -17.18 -2.70
CA ARG A 6 5.50 -16.48 -3.55
C ARG A 6 5.87 -15.08 -3.07
N PHE A 7 5.05 -14.47 -2.20
CA PHE A 7 5.35 -13.18 -1.56
C PHE A 7 6.21 -13.30 -0.29
N LYS A 8 6.49 -14.52 0.17
CA LYS A 8 7.38 -14.75 1.32
C LYS A 8 8.84 -14.84 0.88
N LYS A 9 9.51 -13.70 0.66
CA LYS A 9 10.95 -13.65 0.88
C LYS A 9 11.17 -13.74 2.40
N LYS A 10 11.92 -14.77 2.81
CA LYS A 10 12.28 -15.06 4.19
C LYS A 10 12.79 -13.81 4.92
N ASN A 11 12.00 -13.28 5.84
CA ASN A 11 12.50 -12.48 6.94
C ASN A 11 11.75 -12.90 8.21
N LYS A 12 12.44 -12.89 9.35
CA LYS A 12 11.94 -13.27 10.68
C LYS A 12 10.54 -12.69 10.93
N VAL A 13 9.62 -13.56 11.36
CA VAL A 13 8.25 -13.19 11.70
C VAL A 13 8.28 -12.39 12.98
N ASP A 14 7.98 -11.10 12.88
CA ASP A 14 7.73 -10.20 14.02
C ASP A 14 6.24 -10.29 14.40
N GLU A 15 5.92 -10.13 15.69
CA GLU A 15 4.53 -10.14 16.20
C GLU A 15 3.64 -9.08 15.51
N ASP A 16 4.21 -7.96 15.07
CA ASP A 16 3.56 -6.95 14.25
C ASP A 16 3.11 -7.47 12.87
N GLN A 17 3.79 -8.48 12.33
CA GLN A 17 3.42 -9.10 11.05
C GLN A 17 2.15 -9.95 11.19
N ILE A 18 1.94 -10.55 12.35
CA ILE A 18 0.72 -11.34 12.66
C ILE A 18 -0.50 -10.40 12.79
N LEU A 19 -0.34 -9.23 13.41
CA LEU A 19 -1.40 -8.23 13.51
C LEU A 19 -1.77 -7.63 12.14
N TYR A 20 -0.76 -7.45 11.27
CA TYR A 20 -0.93 -6.96 9.91
C TYR A 20 -1.63 -8.00 9.02
N GLU A 21 -1.28 -9.27 9.19
CA GLU A 21 -1.92 -10.38 8.47
C GLU A 21 -3.39 -10.55 8.87
N THR A 22 -3.73 -10.41 10.16
CA THR A 22 -5.13 -10.48 10.64
C THR A 22 -6.00 -9.31 10.14
N GLY A 23 -5.47 -8.10 10.07
CA GLY A 23 -6.17 -6.94 9.50
C GLY A 23 -6.41 -7.05 7.99
N LEU A 24 -5.49 -7.71 7.26
CA LEU A 24 -5.61 -7.99 5.84
C LEU A 24 -6.54 -9.17 5.53
N ASP A 25 -6.76 -10.09 6.47
CA ASP A 25 -7.58 -11.28 6.24
C ASP A 25 -9.05 -10.96 6.02
N ALA A 26 -9.58 -9.91 6.64
CA ALA A 26 -10.94 -9.43 6.37
C ALA A 26 -11.09 -8.90 4.92
N THR A 27 -10.08 -8.23 4.40
CA THR A 27 -10.06 -7.73 3.01
C THR A 27 -9.75 -8.85 2.01
N LYS A 28 -8.90 -9.80 2.37
CA LYS A 28 -8.60 -11.00 1.57
C LYS A 28 -9.82 -11.92 1.41
N GLN A 29 -10.67 -12.04 2.46
CA GLN A 29 -11.91 -12.81 2.37
C GLN A 29 -12.91 -12.22 1.37
N GLY A 30 -12.92 -10.88 1.15
CA GLY A 30 -13.79 -10.24 0.19
C GLY A 30 -13.46 -10.56 -1.26
N PHE A 31 -12.26 -10.23 -1.72
CA PHE A 31 -11.88 -10.35 -3.13
C PHE A 31 -11.43 -11.77 -3.50
N GLY A 32 -10.55 -12.37 -2.69
CA GLY A 32 -10.02 -13.70 -2.95
C GLY A 32 -11.09 -14.80 -2.94
N SER A 33 -12.08 -14.70 -2.03
CA SER A 33 -13.20 -15.64 -1.99
C SER A 33 -14.14 -15.49 -3.18
N LYS A 34 -14.41 -14.26 -3.62
CA LYS A 34 -15.21 -13.99 -4.83
C LYS A 34 -14.53 -14.56 -6.08
N LEU A 35 -13.22 -14.38 -6.22
CA LEU A 35 -12.49 -14.99 -7.33
C LEU A 35 -12.51 -16.52 -7.26
N LYS A 36 -12.25 -17.11 -6.09
CA LYS A 36 -12.29 -18.56 -5.92
C LYS A 36 -13.65 -19.15 -6.27
N SER A 37 -14.75 -18.48 -5.91
CA SER A 37 -16.11 -18.98 -6.20
C SER A 37 -16.40 -19.11 -7.70
N LEU A 38 -15.72 -18.35 -8.56
CA LEU A 38 -15.86 -18.46 -10.02
C LEU A 38 -15.26 -19.76 -10.58
N PHE A 39 -14.39 -20.42 -9.83
CA PHE A 39 -13.70 -21.64 -10.28
C PHE A 39 -14.28 -22.92 -9.69
N VAL A 40 -15.23 -22.80 -8.74
CA VAL A 40 -15.88 -23.96 -8.12
C VAL A 40 -16.74 -24.71 -9.15
N GLY A 41 -16.62 -26.04 -9.18
CA GLY A 41 -17.46 -26.91 -10.02
C GLY A 41 -16.99 -27.06 -11.47
N LYS A 42 -15.71 -26.85 -11.73
CA LYS A 42 -15.12 -26.94 -13.09
C LYS A 42 -15.85 -26.07 -14.10
N PRO A 43 -15.70 -24.75 -14.02
CA PRO A 43 -16.44 -23.82 -14.86
C PRO A 43 -16.13 -24.06 -16.34
N LYS A 44 -17.14 -23.90 -17.17
CA LYS A 44 -16.92 -23.72 -18.59
C LYS A 44 -16.46 -22.29 -18.79
N PHE A 45 -15.27 -22.10 -19.35
CA PHE A 45 -14.72 -20.77 -19.65
C PHE A 45 -15.39 -20.19 -20.90
N ASP A 46 -16.73 -20.02 -20.83
CA ASP A 46 -17.56 -19.41 -21.85
C ASP A 46 -17.71 -17.89 -21.64
N ASP A 47 -18.41 -17.22 -22.55
CA ASP A 47 -18.56 -15.77 -22.48
C ASP A 47 -19.28 -15.31 -21.19
N ALA A 48 -20.28 -16.07 -20.73
CA ALA A 48 -21.00 -15.77 -19.50
C ALA A 48 -20.07 -15.84 -18.28
N TRP A 49 -19.15 -16.80 -18.24
CA TRP A 49 -18.14 -16.90 -17.20
C TRP A 49 -17.17 -15.70 -17.23
N TYR A 50 -16.74 -15.27 -18.42
CA TYR A 50 -15.87 -14.10 -18.55
C TYR A 50 -16.56 -12.79 -18.16
N ASP A 51 -17.86 -12.68 -18.43
CA ASP A 51 -18.67 -11.52 -17.99
C ASP A 51 -18.75 -11.48 -16.46
N HIS A 52 -18.90 -12.63 -15.78
CA HIS A 52 -18.85 -12.71 -14.32
C HIS A 52 -17.47 -12.35 -13.79
N LEU A 53 -16.40 -12.78 -14.40
CA LEU A 53 -15.04 -12.39 -14.02
C LEU A 53 -14.83 -10.89 -14.19
N LEU A 54 -15.30 -10.31 -15.30
CA LEU A 54 -15.25 -8.87 -15.55
C LEU A 54 -15.98 -8.08 -14.45
N ALA A 55 -17.21 -8.48 -14.13
CA ALA A 55 -18.02 -7.86 -13.10
C ALA A 55 -17.33 -7.94 -11.72
N THR A 56 -16.74 -9.10 -11.38
CA THR A 56 -16.03 -9.31 -10.11
C THR A 56 -14.80 -8.42 -10.00
N LEU A 57 -14.03 -8.27 -11.08
CA LEU A 57 -12.86 -7.39 -11.12
C LEU A 57 -13.26 -5.91 -10.95
N ILE A 58 -14.30 -5.44 -11.67
CA ILE A 58 -14.79 -4.06 -11.59
C ILE A 58 -15.36 -3.76 -10.20
N GLN A 59 -16.15 -4.67 -9.62
CA GLN A 59 -16.67 -4.52 -8.25
C GLN A 59 -15.57 -4.48 -7.18
N SER A 60 -14.36 -4.88 -7.54
CA SER A 60 -13.17 -4.83 -6.68
C SER A 60 -12.22 -3.69 -7.06
N ASP A 61 -12.77 -2.60 -7.64
CA ASP A 61 -12.07 -1.36 -8.03
C ASP A 61 -10.98 -1.55 -9.09
N VAL A 62 -10.96 -2.67 -9.83
CA VAL A 62 -10.09 -2.82 -10.99
C VAL A 62 -10.66 -2.02 -12.16
N SER A 63 -9.85 -1.16 -12.77
CA SER A 63 -10.30 -0.35 -13.92
C SER A 63 -10.77 -1.25 -15.08
N LEU A 64 -11.79 -0.80 -15.82
CA LEU A 64 -12.31 -1.55 -16.99
C LEU A 64 -11.20 -1.93 -17.97
N LYS A 65 -10.29 -1.01 -18.25
CA LYS A 65 -9.15 -1.24 -19.15
C LYS A 65 -8.22 -2.35 -18.66
N SER A 66 -7.94 -2.38 -17.35
CA SER A 66 -7.11 -3.42 -16.74
C SER A 66 -7.83 -4.76 -16.69
N ALA A 67 -9.11 -4.78 -16.32
CA ALA A 67 -9.92 -5.98 -16.29
C ALA A 67 -10.02 -6.65 -17.67
N GLN A 68 -10.25 -5.87 -18.73
CA GLN A 68 -10.27 -6.38 -20.11
C GLN A 68 -8.91 -6.95 -20.53
N LYS A 69 -7.79 -6.34 -20.15
CA LYS A 69 -6.45 -6.88 -20.42
C LYS A 69 -6.22 -8.22 -19.69
N ILE A 70 -6.63 -8.29 -18.42
CA ILE A 70 -6.55 -9.53 -17.63
C ILE A 70 -7.33 -10.63 -18.32
N ILE A 71 -8.60 -10.41 -18.67
CA ILE A 71 -9.45 -11.38 -19.35
C ILE A 71 -8.84 -11.83 -20.69
N LYS A 72 -8.40 -10.90 -21.51
CA LYS A 72 -7.76 -11.20 -22.79
C LYS A 72 -6.52 -12.08 -22.62
N SER A 73 -5.71 -11.82 -21.61
CA SER A 73 -4.51 -12.60 -21.32
C SER A 73 -4.85 -13.97 -20.74
N PHE A 74 -5.85 -14.04 -19.86
CA PHE A 74 -6.32 -15.28 -19.26
C PHE A 74 -6.94 -16.21 -20.32
N ARG A 75 -7.81 -15.70 -21.21
CA ARG A 75 -8.38 -16.47 -22.33
C ARG A 75 -7.33 -17.18 -23.20
N LYS A 76 -6.14 -16.58 -23.34
CA LYS A 76 -5.04 -17.15 -24.13
C LYS A 76 -4.31 -18.29 -23.42
N LYS A 77 -4.32 -18.29 -22.08
CA LYS A 77 -3.54 -19.21 -21.25
C LYS A 77 -4.37 -20.35 -20.66
N VAL A 78 -5.65 -20.11 -20.39
CA VAL A 78 -6.53 -21.12 -19.82
C VAL A 78 -6.85 -22.22 -20.84
N LYS A 79 -6.88 -23.47 -20.35
CA LYS A 79 -7.25 -24.65 -21.14
C LYS A 79 -8.43 -25.35 -20.48
N SER A 80 -9.27 -26.00 -21.27
CA SER A 80 -10.48 -26.68 -20.78
C SER A 80 -10.21 -27.88 -19.85
N ASN A 81 -9.01 -28.42 -19.88
CA ASN A 81 -8.58 -29.57 -19.07
C ASN A 81 -7.85 -29.18 -17.78
N MET A 82 -7.72 -27.88 -17.49
CA MET A 82 -7.11 -27.40 -16.24
C MET A 82 -7.98 -27.74 -15.05
N SER A 83 -7.34 -28.05 -13.92
CA SER A 83 -8.00 -28.10 -12.62
C SER A 83 -8.41 -26.69 -12.16
N GLU A 84 -9.29 -26.62 -11.17
CA GLU A 84 -9.70 -25.35 -10.56
C GLU A 84 -8.49 -24.57 -10.03
N GLU A 85 -7.57 -25.28 -9.39
CA GLU A 85 -6.36 -24.70 -8.79
C GLU A 85 -5.40 -24.15 -9.88
N GLU A 86 -5.15 -24.93 -10.94
CA GLU A 86 -4.32 -24.50 -12.06
C GLU A 86 -4.89 -23.27 -12.79
N ALA A 87 -6.20 -23.22 -12.98
CA ALA A 87 -6.86 -22.09 -13.62
C ALA A 87 -6.82 -20.84 -12.73
N LEU A 88 -7.00 -20.99 -11.42
CA LEU A 88 -6.89 -19.89 -10.46
C LEU A 88 -5.44 -19.36 -10.39
N GLU A 89 -4.44 -20.24 -10.36
CA GLU A 89 -3.03 -19.85 -10.43
C GLU A 89 -2.70 -19.12 -11.74
N THR A 90 -3.24 -19.62 -12.87
CA THR A 90 -3.09 -18.96 -14.17
C THR A 90 -3.68 -17.54 -14.15
N LEU A 91 -4.84 -17.35 -13.52
CA LEU A 91 -5.42 -16.00 -13.36
C LEU A 91 -4.54 -15.11 -12.49
N ALA A 92 -4.03 -15.63 -11.37
CA ALA A 92 -3.14 -14.89 -10.49
C ALA A 92 -1.83 -14.49 -11.20
N ASP A 93 -1.24 -15.39 -11.98
CA ASP A 93 -0.04 -15.08 -12.77
C ASP A 93 -0.33 -14.00 -13.83
N VAL A 94 -1.51 -14.07 -14.48
CA VAL A 94 -1.94 -13.03 -15.42
C VAL A 94 -2.11 -11.69 -14.76
N MET A 95 -2.74 -11.65 -13.57
CA MET A 95 -2.91 -10.42 -12.80
C MET A 95 -1.57 -9.84 -12.34
N PHE A 96 -0.69 -10.71 -11.83
CA PHE A 96 0.65 -10.30 -11.40
C PHE A 96 1.47 -9.69 -12.56
N ASN A 97 1.41 -10.31 -13.73
CA ASN A 97 2.13 -9.83 -14.92
C ASN A 97 1.60 -8.48 -15.46
N GLN A 98 0.42 -8.00 -15.00
CA GLN A 98 -0.05 -6.66 -15.34
C GLN A 98 0.76 -5.54 -14.65
N TYR A 99 1.44 -5.83 -13.53
CA TYR A 99 2.34 -4.87 -12.89
C TYR A 99 3.63 -4.65 -13.70
N GLY A 100 3.94 -5.54 -14.66
CA GLY A 100 5.17 -5.47 -15.46
C GLY A 100 6.40 -5.99 -14.69
N GLU A 101 7.50 -6.15 -15.41
CA GLU A 101 8.78 -6.61 -14.84
C GLU A 101 9.48 -5.52 -14.00
N ASN A 102 9.10 -4.26 -14.19
CA ASN A 102 9.70 -3.11 -13.55
C ASN A 102 8.88 -2.61 -12.36
N ILE A 103 8.62 -3.46 -11.37
CA ILE A 103 8.26 -2.97 -10.04
C ILE A 103 9.57 -2.48 -9.41
N THR A 104 9.97 -1.27 -9.74
CA THR A 104 11.09 -0.63 -9.06
C THR A 104 10.58 -0.10 -7.73
N GLU A 105 11.24 -0.49 -6.65
CA GLU A 105 11.09 0.21 -5.38
C GLU A 105 11.51 1.68 -5.60
N TYR A 106 10.83 2.59 -4.89
CA TYR A 106 11.26 3.99 -4.92
C TYR A 106 12.66 4.08 -4.31
N GLU A 107 13.60 4.52 -5.11
CA GLU A 107 14.96 4.83 -4.69
C GLU A 107 15.10 6.34 -4.52
N PRO A 108 15.51 6.83 -3.36
CA PRO A 108 15.76 8.25 -3.14
C PRO A 108 16.84 8.76 -4.11
N HIS A 109 16.57 9.91 -4.71
CA HIS A 109 17.55 10.62 -5.54
C HIS A 109 18.38 11.60 -4.69
N ASP A 110 19.45 12.15 -5.27
CA ASP A 110 20.25 13.19 -4.65
C ASP A 110 19.41 14.41 -4.29
N GLY A 111 19.61 14.93 -3.07
CA GLY A 111 18.88 16.05 -2.50
C GLY A 111 17.67 15.60 -1.68
N LEU A 112 16.83 16.57 -1.32
CA LEU A 112 15.68 16.33 -0.43
C LEU A 112 14.53 15.61 -1.17
N ASN A 113 14.21 14.42 -0.72
CA ASN A 113 13.06 13.64 -1.18
C ASN A 113 11.88 13.87 -0.23
N VAL A 114 10.71 14.21 -0.76
CA VAL A 114 9.51 14.49 0.05
C VAL A 114 8.45 13.41 -0.20
N ILE A 115 8.04 12.73 0.87
CA ILE A 115 7.00 11.69 0.83
C ILE A 115 5.79 12.22 1.62
N LEU A 116 4.65 12.40 0.96
CA LEU A 116 3.39 12.77 1.59
C LEU A 116 2.51 11.54 1.78
N VAL A 117 2.19 11.20 3.03
CA VAL A 117 1.31 10.07 3.38
C VAL A 117 -0.11 10.59 3.59
N MET A 118 -1.03 10.12 2.75
CA MET A 118 -2.44 10.53 2.76
C MET A 118 -3.36 9.32 2.98
N GLY A 119 -4.54 9.57 3.54
CA GLY A 119 -5.56 8.53 3.74
C GLY A 119 -6.60 8.94 4.79
N VAL A 120 -7.66 8.16 4.92
CA VAL A 120 -8.75 8.40 5.89
C VAL A 120 -8.27 8.19 7.34
N ASN A 121 -9.09 8.61 8.30
CA ASN A 121 -8.81 8.35 9.73
C ASN A 121 -8.74 6.83 9.98
N GLY A 122 -7.78 6.38 10.78
CA GLY A 122 -7.60 4.97 11.11
C GLY A 122 -6.93 4.12 10.01
N SER A 123 -6.53 4.69 8.86
CA SER A 123 -5.86 3.95 7.78
C SER A 123 -4.38 3.61 8.07
N GLY A 124 -3.86 3.99 9.22
CA GLY A 124 -2.47 3.70 9.60
C GLY A 124 -1.41 4.66 9.05
N LYS A 125 -1.78 5.90 8.65
CA LYS A 125 -0.84 6.90 8.12
C LYS A 125 0.38 7.13 9.01
N THR A 126 0.14 7.52 10.26
CA THR A 126 1.20 7.81 11.25
C THR A 126 2.12 6.61 11.46
N THR A 127 1.54 5.40 11.57
CA THR A 127 2.31 4.15 11.67
C THR A 127 3.14 3.89 10.41
N SER A 128 2.58 4.15 9.23
CA SER A 128 3.28 4.01 7.95
C SER A 128 4.43 5.01 7.84
N CYS A 129 4.24 6.26 8.29
CA CYS A 129 5.31 7.27 8.35
C CYS A 129 6.49 6.78 9.20
N ALA A 130 6.22 6.27 10.40
CA ALA A 130 7.26 5.75 11.28
C ALA A 130 8.00 4.54 10.68
N LYS A 131 7.28 3.58 10.08
CA LYS A 131 7.88 2.41 9.44
C LYS A 131 8.72 2.78 8.22
N LEU A 132 8.26 3.72 7.38
CA LEU A 132 9.04 4.24 6.27
C LEU A 132 10.30 4.97 6.75
N ALA A 133 10.18 5.78 7.79
CA ALA A 133 11.33 6.46 8.38
C ALA A 133 12.37 5.47 8.88
N GLN A 134 11.96 4.45 9.64
CA GLN A 134 12.84 3.39 10.12
C GLN A 134 13.56 2.67 8.97
N ARG A 135 12.84 2.39 7.87
CA ARG A 135 13.41 1.75 6.68
C ARG A 135 14.53 2.61 6.07
N TYR A 136 14.31 3.91 5.86
CA TYR A 136 15.31 4.79 5.27
C TYR A 136 16.47 5.08 6.21
N LEU A 137 16.22 5.21 7.51
CA LEU A 137 17.27 5.28 8.53
C LEU A 137 18.18 4.05 8.51
N SER A 138 17.61 2.85 8.32
CA SER A 138 18.40 1.61 8.21
C SER A 138 19.26 1.55 6.96
N GLN A 139 18.98 2.37 5.96
CA GLN A 139 19.77 2.55 4.74
C GLN A 139 20.86 3.63 4.91
N GLY A 140 20.96 4.26 6.09
CA GLY A 140 21.92 5.30 6.39
C GLY A 140 21.50 6.71 5.98
N LEU A 141 20.25 6.88 5.55
CA LEU A 141 19.70 8.18 5.14
C LEU A 141 19.24 8.99 6.37
N LYS A 142 19.36 10.31 6.30
CA LYS A 142 18.90 11.23 7.34
C LYS A 142 17.44 11.59 7.10
N VAL A 143 16.57 11.21 8.03
CA VAL A 143 15.11 11.28 7.87
C VAL A 143 14.50 12.29 8.83
N LEU A 144 13.61 13.15 8.27
CA LEU A 144 12.74 14.08 9.01
C LEU A 144 11.29 13.62 8.93
N LEU A 145 10.63 13.46 10.06
CA LEU A 145 9.19 13.29 10.17
C LEU A 145 8.51 14.64 10.38
N VAL A 146 7.44 14.91 9.63
CA VAL A 146 6.68 16.18 9.74
C VAL A 146 5.22 15.89 10.05
N GLY A 147 4.76 16.34 11.20
CA GLY A 147 3.40 16.15 11.72
C GLY A 147 2.45 17.25 11.27
N GLY A 148 1.71 17.03 10.15
CA GLY A 148 0.71 17.95 9.62
C GLY A 148 -0.72 17.66 10.11
N ASP A 149 -0.95 16.68 11.00
CA ASP A 149 -2.27 16.46 11.64
C ASP A 149 -2.45 17.45 12.82
N THR A 150 -2.66 18.70 12.48
CA THR A 150 -2.80 19.81 13.44
C THR A 150 -4.19 19.89 14.08
N PHE A 151 -5.16 19.14 13.59
CA PHE A 151 -6.53 19.12 14.11
C PHE A 151 -6.71 18.18 15.30
N ARG A 152 -5.82 17.22 15.48
CA ARG A 152 -5.85 16.29 16.60
C ARG A 152 -4.80 16.70 17.64
N ALA A 153 -5.27 16.99 18.85
CA ALA A 153 -4.39 17.42 19.95
C ALA A 153 -3.22 16.46 20.24
N ALA A 154 -3.38 15.16 19.92
CA ALA A 154 -2.36 14.12 20.09
C ALA A 154 -1.71 13.67 18.78
N GLY A 155 -2.12 14.18 17.61
CA GLY A 155 -1.68 13.66 16.31
C GLY A 155 -0.20 13.91 16.06
N SER A 156 0.25 15.14 16.17
CA SER A 156 1.66 15.49 15.98
C SER A 156 2.55 14.98 17.12
N SER A 157 2.05 14.96 18.37
CA SER A 157 2.82 14.46 19.53
C SER A 157 3.09 12.96 19.44
N GLN A 158 2.15 12.16 18.93
CA GLN A 158 2.36 10.73 18.71
C GLN A 158 3.46 10.45 17.69
N LEU A 159 3.49 11.21 16.59
CA LEU A 159 4.55 11.09 15.59
C LEU A 159 5.91 11.51 16.14
N GLY A 160 5.94 12.53 17.02
CA GLY A 160 7.15 12.97 17.72
C GLY A 160 7.75 11.89 18.61
N VAL A 161 6.92 11.16 19.37
CA VAL A 161 7.36 10.01 20.18
C VAL A 161 7.96 8.91 19.29
N TRP A 162 7.34 8.63 18.16
CA TRP A 162 7.90 7.67 17.18
C TRP A 162 9.24 8.16 16.64
N ALA A 163 9.34 9.43 16.24
CA ALA A 163 10.58 10.01 15.73
C ALA A 163 11.74 9.84 16.71
N GLU A 164 11.50 10.19 17.98
CA GLU A 164 12.50 10.02 19.04
C GLU A 164 12.92 8.56 19.24
N SER A 165 11.97 7.64 19.25
CA SER A 165 12.23 6.21 19.46
C SER A 165 13.10 5.56 18.35
N ILE A 166 12.97 6.05 17.10
CA ILE A 166 13.72 5.52 15.95
C ILE A 166 14.94 6.37 15.56
N GLY A 167 15.17 7.52 16.24
CA GLY A 167 16.27 8.43 15.94
C GLY A 167 16.06 9.28 14.68
N ALA A 168 14.82 9.55 14.30
CA ALA A 168 14.47 10.48 13.23
C ALA A 168 14.39 11.92 13.74
N GLY A 169 14.62 12.90 12.86
CA GLY A 169 14.26 14.30 13.16
C GLY A 169 12.74 14.47 13.18
N PHE A 170 12.27 15.52 13.89
CA PHE A 170 10.84 15.81 13.97
C PHE A 170 10.55 17.31 13.89
N VAL A 171 9.53 17.65 13.07
CA VAL A 171 8.89 18.97 13.04
C VAL A 171 7.38 18.75 13.17
N GLY A 172 6.77 19.30 14.21
CA GLY A 172 5.32 19.22 14.44
C GLY A 172 4.66 20.60 14.34
N GLY A 173 3.46 20.64 13.77
CA GLY A 173 2.61 21.81 13.80
C GLY A 173 1.96 22.02 15.18
N VAL A 174 1.62 23.28 15.47
CA VAL A 174 0.80 23.61 16.63
C VAL A 174 -0.69 23.41 16.32
N ALA A 175 -1.51 23.31 17.36
CA ALA A 175 -2.94 23.09 17.21
C ALA A 175 -3.59 24.16 16.30
N ASN A 176 -4.39 23.72 15.34
CA ASN A 176 -5.08 24.55 14.33
C ASN A 176 -4.17 25.33 13.36
N GLN A 177 -2.87 25.06 13.33
CA GLN A 177 -2.00 25.58 12.28
C GLN A 177 -2.40 24.99 10.93
N ASP A 178 -2.25 25.76 9.84
CA ASP A 178 -2.44 25.25 8.49
C ASP A 178 -1.42 24.12 8.19
N PRO A 179 -1.87 22.91 7.86
CA PRO A 179 -0.97 21.80 7.54
C PRO A 179 0.04 22.10 6.43
N ALA A 180 -0.36 22.92 5.44
CA ALA A 180 0.54 23.31 4.36
C ALA A 180 1.70 24.14 4.86
N SER A 181 1.47 25.07 5.82
CA SER A 181 2.54 25.84 6.44
C SER A 181 3.52 24.96 7.20
N VAL A 182 3.02 23.93 7.92
CA VAL A 182 3.87 22.97 8.64
C VAL A 182 4.79 22.21 7.68
N PHE A 183 4.27 21.80 6.52
CA PHE A 183 5.07 21.11 5.51
C PHE A 183 6.11 22.02 4.86
N VAL A 184 5.78 23.29 4.63
CA VAL A 184 6.75 24.29 4.11
C VAL A 184 7.86 24.55 5.12
N ASP A 185 7.51 24.72 6.40
CA ASP A 185 8.49 24.91 7.47
C ASP A 185 9.38 23.66 7.63
N GLY A 186 8.78 22.46 7.59
CA GLY A 186 9.50 21.20 7.56
C GLY A 186 10.47 21.07 6.41
N ALA A 187 10.07 21.48 5.20
CA ALA A 187 10.93 21.44 4.02
C ALA A 187 12.11 22.42 4.11
N ARG A 188 11.88 23.60 4.67
CA ARG A 188 12.94 24.59 4.96
C ARG A 188 13.92 23.99 5.96
N TYR A 189 13.42 23.51 7.09
CA TYR A 189 14.23 22.87 8.12
C TYR A 189 15.03 21.68 7.59
N ALA A 190 14.40 20.82 6.77
CA ALA A 190 15.06 19.67 6.16
C ALA A 190 16.25 20.08 5.29
N LYS A 191 16.09 21.13 4.46
CA LYS A 191 17.17 21.65 3.60
C LYS A 191 18.30 22.26 4.40
N GLU A 192 17.98 23.07 5.40
CA GLU A 192 18.96 23.74 6.25
C GLU A 192 19.82 22.76 7.05
N HIS A 193 19.23 21.62 7.44
CA HIS A 193 19.90 20.62 8.28
C HIS A 193 20.40 19.40 7.48
N GLY A 194 20.30 19.41 6.15
CA GLY A 194 20.82 18.35 5.29
C GLY A 194 20.13 17.01 5.51
N TYR A 195 18.79 16.98 5.52
CA TYR A 195 18.01 15.75 5.49
C TYR A 195 17.87 15.24 4.07
N ASP A 196 17.94 13.91 3.90
CA ASP A 196 17.79 13.25 2.62
C ASP A 196 16.30 12.96 2.31
N ILE A 197 15.55 12.63 3.36
CA ILE A 197 14.13 12.27 3.27
C ILE A 197 13.31 13.09 4.26
N MET A 198 12.20 13.65 3.77
CA MET A 198 11.15 14.26 4.58
C MET A 198 9.86 13.47 4.40
N ILE A 199 9.29 12.93 5.47
CA ILE A 199 8.02 12.19 5.45
C ILE A 199 6.96 13.01 6.17
N CYS A 200 5.89 13.34 5.43
CA CYS A 200 4.79 14.18 5.92
C CYS A 200 3.57 13.32 6.27
N ASP A 201 3.16 13.36 7.54
CA ASP A 201 1.91 12.75 8.00
C ASP A 201 0.77 13.77 7.89
N SER A 202 -0.21 13.48 7.04
CA SER A 202 -1.36 14.38 6.84
C SER A 202 -2.54 14.06 7.74
N ALA A 203 -3.41 15.04 7.97
CA ALA A 203 -4.70 14.82 8.60
C ALA A 203 -5.56 13.83 7.79
N GLY A 204 -6.34 12.97 8.47
CA GLY A 204 -7.15 11.93 7.84
C GLY A 204 -8.51 12.36 7.35
N ARG A 205 -8.75 13.67 7.15
CA ARG A 205 -10.05 14.17 6.75
C ARG A 205 -10.15 14.27 5.23
N LEU A 206 -11.00 13.43 4.64
CA LEU A 206 -11.61 13.72 3.35
C LEU A 206 -12.73 14.76 3.61
N GLN A 207 -12.39 16.02 3.49
CA GLN A 207 -13.43 17.06 3.49
C GLN A 207 -13.87 17.27 2.06
N ASN A 208 -14.91 16.53 1.68
CA ASN A 208 -15.85 17.02 0.68
C ASN A 208 -16.92 17.78 1.45
N LYS A 209 -16.83 19.09 1.53
CA LYS A 209 -17.94 19.99 1.72
C LYS A 209 -18.01 20.89 0.50
#